data_505f14b9981133ca8bf99e6e4869ea0a
#
_entry.id   505f14b9981133ca8bf99e6e4869ea0a
#
_cell.length_a   1.000
_cell.length_b   1.000
_cell.length_c   1.000
_cell.angle_alpha   90.00
_cell.angle_beta   90.00
_cell.angle_gamma   90.00
#
_symmetry.space_group_name_H-M   'P 1'
#
loop_
_entity.id
_entity.type
_entity.pdbx_description
1 polymer ?
#
loop_
_entity_poly.entity_id
_entity_poly.type
_entity_poly.pdbx_seq_one_letter_code
_entity_poly.pdbx_strand_id
1 'polypeptide(L)'
;MTIGSAPSLSTRRFAAFGGVHLVGDVGGDARGASVILLHGGGQTRHSWGAATSALAARGYYIVALDLRGHGDSEWAPDANYGIDAQIGDMHAVIREMPSPPVLVGASMGGLVSLTTTGESAPHLVRALVLVDVTPRVDPAGRARIIGFMRDRPGGFASIEEAADAVAAYLPHRPRPKDLTGLRRNLRQRASGRWYWHLGPEIF
;
A
#
# COMPACT_ATOMS: atom_id res chain seq x y z
N MET A 1 -7.89 -25.33 -23.80
CA MET A 1 -7.14 -24.40 -22.95
C MET A 1 -7.42 -24.78 -21.51
N THR A 2 -6.43 -25.40 -20.85
CA THR A 2 -6.52 -25.76 -19.43
C THR A 2 -6.56 -24.47 -18.62
N ILE A 3 -7.63 -24.26 -17.87
CA ILE A 3 -7.74 -23.18 -16.89
C ILE A 3 -6.73 -23.54 -15.81
N GLY A 4 -5.51 -22.94 -15.90
CA GLY A 4 -4.51 -23.10 -14.88
C GLY A 4 -5.08 -22.63 -13.54
N SER A 5 -4.81 -23.36 -12.45
CA SER A 5 -5.16 -22.95 -11.09
C SER A 5 -4.68 -21.52 -10.87
N ALA A 6 -5.51 -20.72 -10.20
CA ALA A 6 -5.11 -19.35 -9.83
C ALA A 6 -3.72 -19.40 -9.14
N PRO A 7 -2.78 -18.55 -9.54
CA PRO A 7 -1.44 -18.55 -8.95
C PRO A 7 -1.55 -18.36 -7.44
N SER A 8 -0.92 -19.24 -6.67
CA SER A 8 -0.90 -19.12 -5.21
C SER A 8 -0.09 -17.88 -4.82
N LEU A 9 -0.69 -17.01 -4.03
CA LEU A 9 0.01 -15.91 -3.38
C LEU A 9 0.51 -16.39 -2.02
N SER A 10 1.72 -15.98 -1.65
CA SER A 10 2.29 -16.22 -0.33
C SER A 10 2.65 -14.89 0.33
N THR A 11 2.48 -14.80 1.64
CA THR A 11 2.89 -13.61 2.38
C THR A 11 4.37 -13.74 2.75
N ARG A 12 5.15 -12.67 2.53
CA ARG A 12 6.59 -12.60 2.78
C ARG A 12 6.93 -11.34 3.56
N ARG A 13 7.96 -11.44 4.41
CA ARG A 13 8.59 -10.30 5.09
C ARG A 13 9.85 -9.89 4.32
N PHE A 14 10.06 -8.58 4.22
CA PHE A 14 11.22 -7.96 3.58
C PHE A 14 11.94 -7.11 4.63
N ALA A 15 13.23 -7.33 4.80
CA ALA A 15 14.05 -6.42 5.60
C ALA A 15 14.15 -5.07 4.88
N ALA A 16 13.90 -3.98 5.60
CA ALA A 16 13.79 -2.65 5.05
C ALA A 16 14.67 -1.64 5.80
N PHE A 17 14.59 -0.38 5.43
CA PHE A 17 15.45 0.67 5.98
C PHE A 17 15.18 0.88 7.47
N GLY A 18 16.26 1.09 8.25
CA GLY A 18 16.17 1.36 9.70
C GLY A 18 15.77 0.16 10.54
N GLY A 19 15.93 -1.08 10.03
CA GLY A 19 15.62 -2.31 10.76
C GLY A 19 14.12 -2.66 10.79
N VAL A 20 13.30 -1.91 10.06
CA VAL A 20 11.86 -2.21 9.88
C VAL A 20 11.69 -3.38 8.93
N HIS A 21 10.66 -4.20 9.12
CA HIS A 21 10.25 -5.21 8.16
C HIS A 21 8.93 -4.81 7.49
N LEU A 22 8.92 -4.89 6.17
CA LEU A 22 7.70 -4.77 5.39
C LEU A 22 7.10 -6.15 5.13
N VAL A 23 5.77 -6.17 4.97
CA VAL A 23 5.03 -7.38 4.60
C VAL A 23 4.43 -7.20 3.22
N GLY A 24 4.54 -8.24 2.40
CA GLY A 24 3.98 -8.24 1.06
C GLY A 24 3.39 -9.58 0.65
N ASP A 25 2.38 -9.53 -0.19
CA ASP A 25 1.87 -10.71 -0.89
C ASP A 25 2.64 -10.88 -2.19
N VAL A 26 3.24 -12.05 -2.36
CA VAL A 26 4.15 -12.40 -3.45
C VAL A 26 3.55 -13.54 -4.27
N GLY A 27 3.63 -13.46 -5.58
CA GLY A 27 3.18 -14.53 -6.46
C GLY A 27 3.58 -14.36 -7.91
N GLY A 28 3.22 -15.34 -8.73
CA GLY A 28 3.54 -15.38 -10.15
C GLY A 28 4.85 -16.09 -10.48
N ASP A 29 5.36 -15.91 -11.71
CA ASP A 29 6.57 -16.58 -12.19
C ASP A 29 7.81 -15.72 -11.91
N ALA A 30 8.75 -16.23 -11.12
CA ALA A 30 10.02 -15.52 -10.81
C ALA A 30 10.88 -15.23 -12.06
N ARG A 31 10.61 -15.88 -13.19
CA ARG A 31 11.25 -15.60 -14.50
C ARG A 31 10.54 -14.48 -15.25
N GLY A 32 9.35 -14.09 -14.82
CA GLY A 32 8.57 -13.00 -15.39
C GLY A 32 9.11 -11.63 -15.03
N ALA A 33 8.60 -10.61 -15.68
CA ALA A 33 8.92 -9.23 -15.33
C ALA A 33 8.39 -8.91 -13.91
N SER A 34 9.23 -8.30 -13.08
CA SER A 34 8.90 -7.94 -11.71
C SER A 34 7.99 -6.71 -11.65
N VAL A 35 7.00 -6.73 -10.78
CA VAL A 35 6.09 -5.61 -10.51
C VAL A 35 5.93 -5.44 -8.99
N ILE A 36 6.11 -4.23 -8.49
CA ILE A 36 5.84 -3.88 -7.09
C ILE A 36 4.63 -2.95 -7.06
N LEU A 37 3.63 -3.30 -6.25
CA LEU A 37 2.39 -2.56 -6.09
C LEU A 37 2.37 -1.87 -4.72
N LEU A 38 2.20 -0.53 -4.69
CA LEU A 38 2.24 0.31 -3.51
C LEU A 38 0.91 1.03 -3.32
N HIS A 39 0.27 0.82 -2.18
CA HIS A 39 -1.05 1.36 -1.83
C HIS A 39 -1.01 2.84 -1.43
N GLY A 40 -2.16 3.49 -1.36
CA GLY A 40 -2.34 4.85 -0.87
C GLY A 40 -2.35 4.92 0.67
N GLY A 41 -2.20 6.13 1.21
CA GLY A 41 -2.28 6.37 2.65
C GLY A 41 -3.57 5.83 3.27
N GLY A 42 -3.45 5.16 4.42
CA GLY A 42 -4.58 4.54 5.13
C GLY A 42 -5.14 3.26 4.49
N GLN A 43 -4.51 2.79 3.43
CA GLN A 43 -4.84 1.52 2.78
C GLN A 43 -3.85 0.42 3.19
N THR A 44 -4.01 -0.77 2.62
CA THR A 44 -3.11 -1.92 2.77
C THR A 44 -2.86 -2.58 1.41
N ARG A 45 -1.89 -3.50 1.33
CA ARG A 45 -1.59 -4.30 0.13
C ARG A 45 -2.82 -4.96 -0.49
N HIS A 46 -3.85 -5.23 0.32
CA HIS A 46 -5.09 -5.83 -0.14
C HIS A 46 -5.90 -4.96 -1.11
N SER A 47 -5.62 -3.65 -1.18
CA SER A 47 -6.20 -2.76 -2.19
C SER A 47 -5.83 -3.18 -3.62
N TRP A 48 -4.72 -3.90 -3.77
CA TRP A 48 -4.23 -4.43 -5.04
C TRP A 48 -4.63 -5.88 -5.32
N GLY A 49 -5.40 -6.54 -4.43
CA GLY A 49 -5.64 -7.99 -4.49
C GLY A 49 -6.10 -8.52 -5.85
N ALA A 50 -7.05 -7.85 -6.50
CA ALA A 50 -7.52 -8.22 -7.84
C ALA A 50 -6.43 -8.03 -8.91
N ALA A 51 -5.69 -6.92 -8.87
CA ALA A 51 -4.60 -6.64 -9.79
C ALA A 51 -3.43 -7.62 -9.59
N THR A 52 -3.08 -7.92 -8.34
CA THR A 52 -2.06 -8.90 -7.97
C THR A 52 -2.38 -10.27 -8.59
N SER A 53 -3.58 -10.78 -8.39
CA SER A 53 -4.01 -12.07 -8.94
C SER A 53 -4.01 -12.06 -10.48
N ALA A 54 -4.51 -10.98 -11.09
CA ALA A 54 -4.61 -10.87 -12.53
C ALA A 54 -3.24 -10.78 -13.23
N LEU A 55 -2.28 -10.08 -12.64
CA LEU A 55 -0.93 -9.95 -13.16
C LEU A 55 -0.12 -11.24 -12.97
N ALA A 56 -0.23 -11.87 -11.78
CA ALA A 56 0.41 -13.15 -11.52
C ALA A 56 -0.07 -14.24 -12.49
N ALA A 57 -1.37 -14.28 -12.81
CA ALA A 57 -1.94 -15.19 -13.81
C ALA A 57 -1.43 -14.92 -15.24
N ARG A 58 -0.89 -13.74 -15.52
CA ARG A 58 -0.25 -13.36 -16.78
C ARG A 58 1.25 -13.59 -16.81
N GLY A 59 1.81 -14.23 -15.79
CA GLY A 59 3.23 -14.59 -15.74
C GLY A 59 4.16 -13.49 -15.23
N TYR A 60 3.63 -12.41 -14.64
CA TYR A 60 4.47 -11.43 -13.94
C TYR A 60 4.85 -11.96 -12.55
N TYR A 61 6.02 -11.56 -12.05
CA TYR A 61 6.39 -11.72 -10.65
C TYR A 61 5.92 -10.51 -9.86
N ILE A 62 4.98 -10.70 -8.94
CA ILE A 62 4.29 -9.60 -8.26
C ILE A 62 4.64 -9.57 -6.78
N VAL A 63 4.86 -8.35 -6.28
CA VAL A 63 4.94 -8.05 -4.85
C VAL A 63 3.97 -6.89 -4.56
N ALA A 64 2.89 -7.16 -3.82
CA ALA A 64 2.02 -6.13 -3.28
C ALA A 64 2.41 -5.86 -1.83
N LEU A 65 2.91 -4.66 -1.52
CA LEU A 65 3.48 -4.32 -0.20
C LEU A 65 2.47 -3.57 0.67
N ASP A 66 2.50 -3.85 1.96
CA ASP A 66 2.13 -2.87 2.99
C ASP A 66 3.33 -1.94 3.19
N LEU A 67 3.12 -0.64 2.99
CA LEU A 67 4.16 0.37 3.28
C LEU A 67 4.44 0.42 4.79
N ARG A 68 5.63 0.94 5.19
CA ARG A 68 5.96 1.08 6.62
C ARG A 68 4.83 1.72 7.40
N GLY A 69 4.53 1.15 8.55
CA GLY A 69 3.48 1.63 9.42
C GLY A 69 2.05 1.31 8.98
N HIS A 70 1.85 0.61 7.85
CA HIS A 70 0.53 0.20 7.37
C HIS A 70 0.38 -1.32 7.40
N GLY A 71 -0.85 -1.78 7.54
CA GLY A 71 -1.19 -3.20 7.48
C GLY A 71 -0.37 -4.04 8.45
N ASP A 72 0.21 -5.11 7.95
CA ASP A 72 1.03 -6.04 8.74
C ASP A 72 2.53 -5.65 8.76
N SER A 73 2.93 -4.57 8.05
CA SER A 73 4.27 -4.01 8.12
C SER A 73 4.54 -3.37 9.48
N GLU A 74 5.79 -3.40 9.91
CA GLU A 74 6.18 -2.87 11.20
C GLU A 74 6.05 -1.35 11.25
N TRP A 75 5.78 -0.85 12.43
CA TRP A 75 5.83 0.57 12.76
C TRP A 75 7.29 0.95 12.99
N ALA A 76 7.68 2.12 12.50
CA ALA A 76 9.01 2.63 12.72
C ALA A 76 9.21 2.97 14.21
N PRO A 77 10.21 2.37 14.90
CA PRO A 77 10.41 2.59 16.34
C PRO A 77 10.80 4.03 16.66
N ASP A 78 11.37 4.74 15.69
CA ASP A 78 11.77 6.14 15.75
C ASP A 78 10.71 7.10 15.17
N ALA A 79 9.52 6.59 14.89
CA ALA A 79 8.43 7.29 14.21
C ALA A 79 8.82 7.91 12.84
N ASN A 80 9.86 7.40 12.19
CA ASN A 80 10.32 7.88 10.90
C ASN A 80 9.49 7.31 9.75
N TYR A 81 8.46 8.05 9.36
CA TYR A 81 7.60 7.76 8.22
C TYR A 81 7.86 8.72 7.04
N GLY A 82 8.96 9.47 7.09
CA GLY A 82 9.36 10.41 6.06
C GLY A 82 9.61 9.73 4.71
N ILE A 83 9.63 10.54 3.65
CA ILE A 83 9.80 10.04 2.28
C ILE A 83 11.15 9.33 2.11
N ASP A 84 12.23 9.85 2.72
CA ASP A 84 13.57 9.27 2.61
C ASP A 84 13.63 7.86 3.20
N ALA A 85 12.95 7.62 4.33
CA ALA A 85 12.85 6.30 4.91
C ALA A 85 12.08 5.33 4.02
N GLN A 86 10.99 5.81 3.38
CA GLN A 86 10.22 5.00 2.43
C GLN A 86 11.00 4.70 1.15
N ILE A 87 11.83 5.62 0.66
CA ILE A 87 12.76 5.37 -0.45
C ILE A 87 13.79 4.32 -0.05
N GLY A 88 14.34 4.41 1.16
CA GLY A 88 15.25 3.40 1.71
C GLY A 88 14.62 2.00 1.75
N ASP A 89 13.34 1.90 2.14
CA ASP A 89 12.56 0.66 2.07
C ASP A 89 12.48 0.12 0.65
N MET A 90 12.12 0.99 -0.29
CA MET A 90 11.99 0.58 -1.69
C MET A 90 13.31 0.09 -2.27
N HIS A 91 14.42 0.76 -1.96
CA HIS A 91 15.75 0.28 -2.36
C HIS A 91 16.06 -1.11 -1.80
N ALA A 92 15.67 -1.38 -0.55
CA ALA A 92 15.87 -2.70 0.05
C ALA A 92 15.03 -3.77 -0.66
N VAL A 93 13.74 -3.50 -0.88
CA VAL A 93 12.83 -4.43 -1.56
C VAL A 93 13.23 -4.66 -3.02
N ILE A 94 13.61 -3.61 -3.77
CA ILE A 94 14.03 -3.70 -5.18
C ILE A 94 15.24 -4.63 -5.33
N ARG A 95 16.19 -4.60 -4.39
CA ARG A 95 17.37 -5.51 -4.44
C ARG A 95 17.01 -6.98 -4.31
N GLU A 96 15.85 -7.30 -3.75
CA GLU A 96 15.37 -8.68 -3.63
C GLU A 96 14.53 -9.14 -4.83
N MET A 97 14.30 -8.26 -5.82
CA MET A 97 13.53 -8.62 -7.01
C MET A 97 14.38 -9.41 -8.01
N PRO A 98 13.80 -10.41 -8.68
CA PRO A 98 14.51 -11.19 -9.72
C PRO A 98 14.99 -10.35 -10.91
N SER A 99 14.33 -9.23 -11.18
CA SER A 99 14.66 -8.29 -12.25
C SER A 99 14.25 -6.86 -11.86
N PRO A 100 14.82 -5.81 -12.51
CA PRO A 100 14.38 -4.44 -12.29
C PRO A 100 12.86 -4.32 -12.39
N PRO A 101 12.16 -3.90 -11.33
CA PRO A 101 10.70 -3.94 -11.31
C PRO A 101 10.05 -2.76 -12.04
N VAL A 102 8.80 -2.97 -12.44
CA VAL A 102 7.86 -1.88 -12.67
C VAL A 102 7.30 -1.47 -11.30
N LEU A 103 7.39 -0.19 -10.94
CA LEU A 103 6.73 0.34 -9.75
C LEU A 103 5.33 0.84 -10.13
N VAL A 104 4.32 0.37 -9.43
CA VAL A 104 2.93 0.84 -9.59
C VAL A 104 2.47 1.38 -8.25
N GLY A 105 2.27 2.68 -8.18
CA GLY A 105 1.92 3.34 -6.91
C GLY A 105 0.65 4.19 -7.00
N ALA A 106 -0.22 4.04 -5.99
CA ALA A 106 -1.40 4.87 -5.85
C ALA A 106 -1.20 5.94 -4.77
N SER A 107 -1.57 7.19 -5.06
CA SER A 107 -1.52 8.31 -4.10
C SER A 107 -0.15 8.36 -3.38
N MET A 108 -0.11 8.11 -2.06
CA MET A 108 1.13 8.06 -1.27
C MET A 108 2.14 7.06 -1.86
N GLY A 109 1.71 5.84 -2.20
CA GLY A 109 2.57 4.85 -2.85
C GLY A 109 3.08 5.32 -4.22
N GLY A 110 2.30 6.16 -4.92
CA GLY A 110 2.71 6.81 -6.16
C GLY A 110 3.81 7.84 -5.93
N LEU A 111 3.75 8.65 -4.87
CA LEU A 111 4.81 9.58 -4.52
C LEU A 111 6.09 8.85 -4.14
N VAL A 112 5.99 7.79 -3.33
CA VAL A 112 7.14 6.93 -2.98
C VAL A 112 7.76 6.34 -4.25
N SER A 113 6.94 5.79 -5.15
CA SER A 113 7.41 5.22 -6.42
C SER A 113 8.10 6.25 -7.31
N LEU A 114 7.50 7.44 -7.43
CA LEU A 114 8.03 8.54 -8.24
C LEU A 114 9.39 9.01 -7.71
N THR A 115 9.48 9.28 -6.39
CA THR A 115 10.71 9.77 -5.78
C THR A 115 11.80 8.70 -5.82
N THR A 116 11.46 7.43 -5.49
CA THR A 116 12.40 6.32 -5.64
C THR A 116 12.96 6.22 -7.05
N THR A 117 12.10 6.32 -8.07
CA THR A 117 12.55 6.25 -9.48
C THR A 117 13.43 7.43 -9.86
N GLY A 118 13.09 8.64 -9.38
CA GLY A 118 13.84 9.87 -9.70
C GLY A 118 15.21 9.95 -9.01
N GLU A 119 15.34 9.36 -7.82
CA GLU A 119 16.58 9.39 -7.02
C GLU A 119 17.43 8.12 -7.16
N SER A 120 16.87 7.05 -7.76
CA SER A 120 17.57 5.81 -8.01
C SER A 120 18.39 5.88 -9.30
N ALA A 121 19.43 5.04 -9.38
CA ALA A 121 20.10 4.82 -10.64
C ALA A 121 19.11 4.28 -11.69
N PRO A 122 19.13 4.78 -12.95
CA PRO A 122 18.11 4.50 -13.95
C PRO A 122 17.86 3.02 -14.26
N HIS A 123 18.83 2.15 -13.96
CA HIS A 123 18.73 0.71 -14.20
C HIS A 123 18.01 -0.06 -13.07
N LEU A 124 17.73 0.56 -11.92
CA LEU A 124 17.08 -0.11 -10.77
C LEU A 124 15.57 -0.25 -10.95
N VAL A 125 14.94 0.61 -11.73
CA VAL A 125 13.50 0.60 -11.98
C VAL A 125 13.25 0.54 -13.48
N ARG A 126 12.46 -0.44 -13.94
CA ARG A 126 12.16 -0.64 -15.35
C ARG A 126 11.16 0.36 -15.90
N ALA A 127 10.12 0.67 -15.13
CA ALA A 127 9.07 1.61 -15.48
C ALA A 127 8.29 2.06 -14.23
N LEU A 128 7.56 3.16 -14.38
CA LEU A 128 6.73 3.74 -13.33
C LEU A 128 5.29 3.90 -13.84
N VAL A 129 4.33 3.47 -13.01
CA VAL A 129 2.89 3.68 -13.21
C VAL A 129 2.34 4.44 -12.00
N LEU A 130 1.80 5.62 -12.25
CA LEU A 130 1.18 6.46 -11.25
C LEU A 130 -0.34 6.33 -11.33
N VAL A 131 -0.98 6.06 -10.20
CA VAL A 131 -2.42 5.90 -10.09
C VAL A 131 -2.97 6.95 -9.11
N ASP A 132 -3.85 7.81 -9.60
CA ASP A 132 -4.53 8.85 -8.81
C ASP A 132 -3.55 9.73 -8.00
N VAL A 133 -2.50 10.18 -8.67
CA VAL A 133 -1.48 11.09 -8.10
C VAL A 133 -0.78 11.88 -9.18
N THR A 134 -0.38 13.10 -8.83
CA THR A 134 0.45 13.98 -9.66
C THR A 134 1.75 14.31 -8.94
N PRO A 135 2.83 14.69 -9.67
CA PRO A 135 4.10 15.09 -9.07
C PRO A 135 3.98 16.29 -8.11
N ARG A 136 2.98 17.14 -8.33
CA ARG A 136 2.65 18.26 -7.42
C ARG A 136 1.38 17.92 -6.68
N VAL A 137 1.53 17.69 -5.36
CA VAL A 137 0.40 17.44 -4.47
C VAL A 137 -0.17 18.79 -4.00
N ASP A 138 -1.49 18.98 -4.16
CA ASP A 138 -2.17 20.13 -3.60
C ASP A 138 -2.10 20.09 -2.06
N PRO A 139 -1.53 21.11 -1.39
CA PRO A 139 -1.41 21.13 0.06
C PRO A 139 -2.76 21.06 0.78
N ALA A 140 -3.80 21.71 0.22
CA ALA A 140 -5.14 21.70 0.81
C ALA A 140 -5.79 20.31 0.70
N GLY A 141 -5.65 19.65 -0.44
CA GLY A 141 -6.09 18.26 -0.64
C GLY A 141 -5.39 17.30 0.32
N ARG A 142 -4.06 17.45 0.49
CA ARG A 142 -3.30 16.66 1.47
C ARG A 142 -3.79 16.88 2.90
N ALA A 143 -3.95 18.15 3.32
CA ALA A 143 -4.43 18.51 4.66
C ALA A 143 -5.82 17.91 4.93
N ARG A 144 -6.70 17.92 3.93
CA ARG A 144 -8.04 17.33 4.03
C ARG A 144 -7.99 15.82 4.25
N ILE A 145 -7.11 15.09 3.54
CA ILE A 145 -6.93 13.64 3.73
C ILE A 145 -6.41 13.35 5.14
N ILE A 146 -5.37 14.06 5.57
CA ILE A 146 -4.79 13.91 6.92
C ILE A 146 -5.84 14.23 7.99
N GLY A 147 -6.60 15.30 7.82
CA GLY A 147 -7.70 15.66 8.72
C GLY A 147 -8.72 14.53 8.86
N PHE A 148 -9.18 13.98 7.73
CA PHE A 148 -10.10 12.83 7.73
C PHE A 148 -9.53 11.61 8.48
N MET A 149 -8.27 11.27 8.26
CA MET A 149 -7.63 10.12 8.90
C MET A 149 -7.46 10.30 10.41
N ARG A 150 -7.30 11.55 10.88
CA ARG A 150 -7.16 11.93 12.30
C ARG A 150 -8.46 12.23 13.01
N ASP A 151 -9.57 12.44 12.30
CA ASP A 151 -10.85 12.91 12.85
C ASP A 151 -11.48 11.99 13.89
N ARG A 152 -11.09 10.71 13.91
CA ARG A 152 -11.63 9.70 14.81
C ARG A 152 -10.55 9.05 15.69
N PRO A 153 -9.94 9.80 16.63
CA PRO A 153 -8.90 9.26 17.51
C PRO A 153 -9.43 8.15 18.42
N GLY A 154 -10.74 8.15 18.73
CA GLY A 154 -11.43 7.07 19.47
C GLY A 154 -11.81 5.86 18.60
N GLY A 155 -11.51 5.86 17.32
CA GLY A 155 -11.90 4.80 16.38
C GLY A 155 -13.40 4.76 16.10
N PHE A 156 -13.83 3.78 15.33
CA PHE A 156 -15.22 3.52 14.92
C PHE A 156 -15.83 2.41 15.79
N ALA A 157 -17.11 2.49 16.09
CA ALA A 157 -17.83 1.43 16.82
C ALA A 157 -18.03 0.19 15.94
N SER A 158 -18.16 0.38 14.62
CA SER A 158 -18.34 -0.70 13.64
C SER A 158 -17.70 -0.36 12.30
N ILE A 159 -17.65 -1.35 11.40
CA ILE A 159 -17.18 -1.15 10.01
C ILE A 159 -18.20 -0.31 9.23
N GLU A 160 -19.47 -0.43 9.54
CA GLU A 160 -20.57 0.37 8.98
C GLU A 160 -20.38 1.85 9.31
N GLU A 161 -20.04 2.19 10.58
CA GLU A 161 -19.74 3.57 10.95
C GLU A 161 -18.53 4.12 10.17
N ALA A 162 -17.49 3.31 9.98
CA ALA A 162 -16.35 3.69 9.15
C ALA A 162 -16.76 3.90 7.68
N ALA A 163 -17.65 3.06 7.14
CA ALA A 163 -18.17 3.20 5.79
C ALA A 163 -19.01 4.48 5.63
N ASP A 164 -19.80 4.84 6.64
CA ASP A 164 -20.59 6.08 6.64
C ASP A 164 -19.67 7.30 6.68
N ALA A 165 -18.61 7.26 7.48
CA ALA A 165 -17.59 8.33 7.52
C ALA A 165 -16.87 8.49 6.17
N VAL A 166 -16.49 7.39 5.50
CA VAL A 166 -15.90 7.42 4.15
C VAL A 166 -16.89 7.97 3.13
N ALA A 167 -18.16 7.58 3.17
CA ALA A 167 -19.19 8.09 2.27
C ALA A 167 -19.41 9.59 2.47
N ALA A 168 -19.42 10.08 3.71
CA ALA A 168 -19.51 11.50 4.01
C ALA A 168 -18.29 12.29 3.50
N TYR A 169 -17.09 11.70 3.59
CA TYR A 169 -15.85 12.29 3.07
C TYR A 169 -15.81 12.34 1.53
N LEU A 170 -16.42 11.35 0.86
CA LEU A 170 -16.46 11.21 -0.60
C LEU A 170 -17.91 11.26 -1.13
N PRO A 171 -18.64 12.37 -1.00
CA PRO A 171 -20.07 12.43 -1.28
C PRO A 171 -20.44 12.17 -2.76
N HIS A 172 -19.46 12.27 -3.66
CA HIS A 172 -19.62 11.96 -5.09
C HIS A 172 -19.51 10.46 -5.41
N ARG A 173 -19.13 9.63 -4.43
CA ARG A 173 -19.06 8.17 -4.58
C ARG A 173 -20.19 7.50 -3.79
N PRO A 174 -20.93 6.56 -4.39
CA PRO A 174 -21.93 5.82 -3.65
C PRO A 174 -21.27 5.02 -2.52
N ARG A 175 -21.92 4.96 -1.36
CA ARG A 175 -21.50 4.10 -0.26
C ARG A 175 -21.45 2.64 -0.73
N PRO A 176 -20.31 1.93 -0.57
CA PRO A 176 -20.21 0.56 -1.01
C PRO A 176 -21.13 -0.34 -0.19
N LYS A 177 -21.81 -1.29 -0.86
CA LYS A 177 -22.62 -2.32 -0.20
C LYS A 177 -21.75 -3.42 0.41
N ASP A 178 -20.67 -3.79 -0.28
CA ASP A 178 -19.65 -4.73 0.22
C ASP A 178 -18.54 -3.96 0.96
N LEU A 179 -18.41 -4.21 2.24
CA LEU A 179 -17.45 -3.57 3.14
C LEU A 179 -16.17 -4.41 3.34
N THR A 180 -16.03 -5.52 2.64
CA THR A 180 -14.88 -6.44 2.76
C THR A 180 -13.56 -5.70 2.49
N GLY A 181 -13.52 -4.83 1.48
CA GLY A 181 -12.35 -4.01 1.16
C GLY A 181 -12.02 -3.02 2.27
N LEU A 182 -13.01 -2.35 2.83
CA LEU A 182 -12.82 -1.40 3.93
C LEU A 182 -12.35 -2.11 5.20
N ARG A 183 -12.91 -3.27 5.51
CA ARG A 183 -12.49 -4.08 6.66
C ARG A 183 -10.99 -4.39 6.66
N ARG A 184 -10.38 -4.59 5.50
CA ARG A 184 -8.94 -4.86 5.36
C ARG A 184 -8.05 -3.65 5.67
N ASN A 185 -8.61 -2.44 5.59
CA ASN A 185 -7.93 -1.19 5.93
C ASN A 185 -8.14 -0.81 7.41
N LEU A 186 -8.90 -1.60 8.16
CA LEU A 186 -9.21 -1.38 9.55
C LEU A 186 -8.71 -2.52 10.43
N ARG A 187 -8.36 -2.21 11.67
CA ARG A 187 -7.98 -3.18 12.70
C ARG A 187 -8.83 -2.98 13.95
N GLN A 188 -9.41 -4.06 14.45
CA GLN A 188 -10.09 -4.04 15.73
C GLN A 188 -9.06 -4.12 16.86
N ARG A 189 -9.15 -3.21 17.85
CA ARG A 189 -8.31 -3.24 19.05
C ARG A 189 -9.04 -3.92 20.21
N ALA A 190 -8.33 -4.15 21.32
CA ALA A 190 -8.88 -4.78 22.52
C ALA A 190 -10.13 -4.06 23.11
N SER A 191 -10.29 -2.78 22.82
CA SER A 191 -11.50 -1.99 23.14
C SER A 191 -12.75 -2.41 22.36
N GLY A 192 -12.65 -3.32 21.40
CA GLY A 192 -13.71 -3.68 20.46
C GLY A 192 -13.94 -2.67 19.33
N ARG A 193 -13.27 -1.52 19.38
CA ARG A 193 -13.41 -0.47 18.36
C ARG A 193 -12.47 -0.69 17.18
N TRP A 194 -12.84 -0.16 16.01
CA TRP A 194 -12.10 -0.26 14.77
C TRP A 194 -11.29 1.00 14.51
N TYR A 195 -10.05 0.84 14.09
CA TYR A 195 -9.12 1.92 13.78
C TYR A 195 -8.52 1.68 12.40
N TRP A 196 -8.09 2.76 11.74
CA TRP A 196 -7.28 2.61 10.53
C TRP A 196 -6.07 1.73 10.85
N HIS A 197 -5.76 0.82 9.95
CA HIS A 197 -4.68 -0.16 10.13
C HIS A 197 -3.32 0.48 9.82
N LEU A 198 -2.96 1.47 10.59
CA LEU A 198 -1.74 2.27 10.43
C LEU A 198 -1.16 2.69 11.79
N GLY A 199 0.13 3.06 11.78
CA GLY A 199 0.84 3.56 12.96
C GLY A 199 0.29 4.92 13.42
N PRO A 200 0.35 5.20 14.72
CA PRO A 200 -0.28 6.40 15.30
C PRO A 200 0.31 7.72 14.81
N GLU A 201 1.54 7.72 14.30
CA GLU A 201 2.31 8.94 13.95
C GLU A 201 2.54 9.10 12.44
N ILE A 202 1.83 8.32 11.61
CA ILE A 202 1.99 8.36 10.15
C ILE A 202 1.49 9.68 9.54
N PHE A 203 0.56 10.36 10.18
CA PHE A 203 -0.05 11.59 9.71
C PHE A 203 0.09 12.72 10.73
#